data_ab1c679a97eac10fa7044f5f466968b3
#
_entry.id   ab1c679a97eac10fa7044f5f466968b3
#
_cell.length_a   1.000
_cell.length_b   1.000
_cell.length_c   1.000
_cell.angle_alpha   90.00
_cell.angle_beta   90.00
_cell.angle_gamma   90.00
#
_symmetry.space_group_name_H-M   'P 1'
#
loop_
_entity.id
_entity.type
_entity.pdbx_description
1 polymer ?
#
loop_
_entity_poly.entity_id
_entity_poly.type
_entity_poly.pdbx_seq_one_letter_code
_entity_poly.pdbx_strand_id
1 'polypeptide(L)'
;MLATAQVLLVLDTAVMNVSIGTLVEELDTEVVAIQGVITAYSLVMAALMVTGGKLGDRWGRRRTFTIGMAVYAVGSATTAIAPGVGVLLIGWSVLEGAGAALALPSLVALVAGSYQGRERATAYGVLGAAAGVGVAVGPILGGWVTTSLSWRLVFVGEVVLVLVILAGVRLLSEPPGPARRPELDLVGAVLSAVGLALVVLAALQASAWGWLQPRSSPVTPLGFSLTPFVFAGGVVVLAGFVGWQRRREEAGRDPLVRLAMFTNAPLRAGLLTGLAQNTLLLGLFFTLPLYLQLVLGLDAFRTGVRLLPVSIALLVASLAGASLAGRFGPRTVVRVGLAMIMVAALGVLAVIGPELAGAAFAITMALLGTGMGLVASQLGNVVQSSVDDAARSEAGGLQFTAQNLGAALGTALVGAMVLGSLTATFGARVAADERLEPALRADAAVRISAGVPFADTDTVRDALAAADLSDDEVDALVEDYADAQLVGLRSALLGVAALALAAQAATRRLPRRVDEAPTTEWSPDATSA
;
A
#
# COMPACT_ATOMS: atom_id res chain seq x y z
N MET A 1 -0.31 5.80 -24.67
CA MET A 1 -0.96 4.54 -24.32
C MET A 1 -0.32 3.85 -23.10
N LEU A 2 0.95 3.39 -23.09
CA LEU A 2 1.56 2.80 -21.89
C LEU A 2 1.62 3.78 -20.70
N ALA A 3 1.95 5.05 -20.97
CA ALA A 3 1.89 6.10 -19.95
C ALA A 3 0.46 6.31 -19.41
N THR A 4 -0.56 6.24 -20.26
CA THR A 4 -1.96 6.32 -19.85
C THR A 4 -2.35 5.15 -18.94
N ALA A 5 -1.90 3.92 -19.27
CA ALA A 5 -2.10 2.76 -18.41
C ALA A 5 -1.41 2.93 -17.05
N GLN A 6 -0.20 3.52 -17.02
CA GLN A 6 0.50 3.83 -15.77
C GLN A 6 -0.25 4.85 -14.91
N VAL A 7 -0.78 5.93 -15.53
CA VAL A 7 -1.63 6.91 -14.82
C VAL A 7 -2.84 6.22 -14.21
N LEU A 8 -3.56 5.41 -15.00
CA LEU A 8 -4.76 4.70 -14.57
C LEU A 8 -4.50 3.84 -13.33
N LEU A 9 -3.50 2.94 -13.40
CA LEU A 9 -3.18 1.99 -12.33
C LEU A 9 -2.71 2.67 -11.02
N VAL A 10 -2.17 3.88 -11.11
CA VAL A 10 -1.77 4.66 -9.93
C VAL A 10 -2.93 5.50 -9.40
N LEU A 11 -3.72 6.09 -10.29
CA LEU A 11 -4.88 6.91 -9.94
C LEU A 11 -5.91 6.10 -9.17
N ASP A 12 -6.20 4.87 -9.60
CA ASP A 12 -7.13 3.93 -8.97
C ASP A 12 -6.90 3.81 -7.45
N THR A 13 -5.69 3.48 -7.04
CA THR A 13 -5.35 3.37 -5.61
C THR A 13 -5.54 4.70 -4.86
N ALA A 14 -5.24 5.83 -5.50
CA ALA A 14 -5.38 7.14 -4.87
C ALA A 14 -6.86 7.51 -4.67
N VAL A 15 -7.73 7.18 -5.64
CA VAL A 15 -9.18 7.40 -5.55
C VAL A 15 -9.79 6.60 -4.42
N MET A 16 -9.47 5.29 -4.31
CA MET A 16 -10.00 4.45 -3.23
C MET A 16 -9.67 4.99 -1.85
N ASN A 17 -8.44 5.47 -1.64
CA ASN A 17 -8.04 6.04 -0.36
C ASN A 17 -8.78 7.35 0.00
N VAL A 18 -9.16 8.16 -0.98
CA VAL A 18 -9.91 9.40 -0.74
C VAL A 18 -11.40 9.13 -0.57
N SER A 19 -11.91 8.02 -1.08
CA SER A 19 -13.33 7.66 -1.03
C SER A 19 -13.72 6.84 0.21
N ILE A 20 -12.81 6.60 1.16
CA ILE A 20 -13.05 5.70 2.32
C ILE A 20 -14.33 6.09 3.07
N GLY A 21 -14.52 7.36 3.42
CA GLY A 21 -15.70 7.82 4.17
C GLY A 21 -17.00 7.53 3.39
N THR A 22 -17.06 7.92 2.13
CA THR A 22 -18.24 7.69 1.28
C THR A 22 -18.53 6.19 1.07
N LEU A 23 -17.49 5.35 0.96
CA LEU A 23 -17.66 3.90 0.84
C LEU A 23 -18.22 3.28 2.13
N VAL A 24 -17.79 3.77 3.29
CA VAL A 24 -18.32 3.33 4.60
C VAL A 24 -19.80 3.66 4.69
N GLU A 25 -20.19 4.89 4.36
CA GLU A 25 -21.60 5.33 4.39
C GLU A 25 -22.46 4.60 3.35
N GLU A 26 -22.07 4.60 2.05
CA GLU A 26 -22.90 4.04 0.99
C GLU A 26 -23.02 2.51 1.00
N LEU A 27 -22.02 1.80 1.53
CA LEU A 27 -22.03 0.34 1.61
C LEU A 27 -22.49 -0.17 2.98
N ASP A 28 -22.91 0.73 3.88
CA ASP A 28 -23.35 0.43 5.25
C ASP A 28 -22.37 -0.53 5.96
N THR A 29 -21.10 -0.08 6.06
CA THR A 29 -20.00 -0.92 6.53
C THR A 29 -19.06 -0.16 7.46
N GLU A 30 -18.07 -0.88 7.99
CA GLU A 30 -17.07 -0.31 8.89
C GLU A 30 -15.76 0.03 8.14
N VAL A 31 -15.00 0.99 8.68
CA VAL A 31 -13.66 1.35 8.19
C VAL A 31 -12.74 0.13 8.09
N VAL A 32 -12.85 -0.83 9.02
CA VAL A 32 -12.06 -2.08 9.02
C VAL A 32 -12.31 -2.91 7.75
N ALA A 33 -13.54 -2.96 7.28
CA ALA A 33 -13.90 -3.69 6.07
C ALA A 33 -13.27 -3.05 4.82
N ILE A 34 -13.35 -1.72 4.71
CA ILE A 34 -12.71 -0.97 3.61
C ILE A 34 -11.18 -1.06 3.71
N GLN A 35 -10.61 -0.99 4.92
CA GLN A 35 -9.19 -1.27 5.16
C GLN A 35 -8.79 -2.66 4.65
N GLY A 36 -9.63 -3.66 4.91
CA GLY A 36 -9.45 -5.03 4.43
C GLY A 36 -9.41 -5.11 2.90
N VAL A 37 -10.30 -4.39 2.24
CA VAL A 37 -10.37 -4.30 0.77
C VAL A 37 -9.08 -3.66 0.21
N ILE A 38 -8.63 -2.52 0.76
CA ILE A 38 -7.40 -1.83 0.33
C ILE A 38 -6.16 -2.71 0.57
N THR A 39 -6.10 -3.37 1.72
CA THR A 39 -5.02 -4.28 2.06
C THR A 39 -4.98 -5.49 1.11
N ALA A 40 -6.14 -6.07 0.81
CA ALA A 40 -6.26 -7.21 -0.08
C ALA A 40 -5.82 -6.89 -1.52
N TYR A 41 -6.14 -5.70 -2.04
CA TYR A 41 -5.65 -5.24 -3.36
C TYR A 41 -4.12 -5.29 -3.43
N SER A 42 -3.47 -4.61 -2.49
CA SER A 42 -2.00 -4.55 -2.41
C SER A 42 -1.39 -5.95 -2.21
N LEU A 43 -2.05 -6.81 -1.44
CA LEU A 43 -1.63 -8.18 -1.21
C LEU A 43 -1.73 -9.05 -2.47
N VAL A 44 -2.84 -8.97 -3.21
CA VAL A 44 -3.01 -9.69 -4.48
C VAL A 44 -1.94 -9.26 -5.48
N MET A 45 -1.67 -7.96 -5.57
CA MET A 45 -0.57 -7.45 -6.38
C MET A 45 0.78 -8.02 -5.92
N ALA A 46 1.12 -7.95 -4.63
CA ALA A 46 2.38 -8.49 -4.10
C ALA A 46 2.56 -9.98 -4.42
N ALA A 47 1.49 -10.75 -4.25
CA ALA A 47 1.50 -12.21 -4.48
C ALA A 47 1.69 -12.58 -5.96
N LEU A 48 1.09 -11.83 -6.88
CA LEU A 48 1.02 -12.19 -8.30
C LEU A 48 2.04 -11.46 -9.18
N MET A 49 2.70 -10.39 -8.69
CA MET A 49 3.56 -9.53 -9.50
C MET A 49 4.74 -10.28 -10.13
N VAL A 50 5.44 -11.12 -9.37
CA VAL A 50 6.56 -11.94 -9.90
C VAL A 50 6.06 -12.97 -10.90
N THR A 51 4.94 -13.62 -10.58
CA THR A 51 4.27 -14.58 -11.47
C THR A 51 3.82 -13.90 -12.77
N GLY A 52 3.25 -12.70 -12.68
CA GLY A 52 2.84 -11.88 -13.82
C GLY A 52 4.02 -11.53 -14.74
N GLY A 53 5.17 -11.18 -14.17
CA GLY A 53 6.41 -10.96 -14.94
C GLY A 53 6.85 -12.21 -15.71
N LYS A 54 6.89 -13.38 -15.05
CA LYS A 54 7.22 -14.65 -15.71
C LYS A 54 6.20 -15.10 -16.75
N LEU A 55 4.92 -14.80 -16.55
CA LEU A 55 3.89 -15.03 -17.58
C LEU A 55 4.15 -14.14 -18.81
N GLY A 56 4.58 -12.90 -18.63
CA GLY A 56 5.00 -12.01 -19.69
C GLY A 56 6.15 -12.57 -20.53
N ASP A 57 7.15 -13.13 -19.88
CA ASP A 57 8.28 -13.78 -20.56
C ASP A 57 7.87 -15.07 -21.28
N ARG A 58 6.86 -15.80 -20.79
CA ARG A 58 6.39 -17.07 -21.37
C ARG A 58 5.37 -16.88 -22.50
N TRP A 59 4.36 -16.03 -22.33
CA TRP A 59 3.24 -15.85 -23.24
C TRP A 59 3.44 -14.71 -24.23
N GLY A 60 4.45 -13.87 -24.00
CA GLY A 60 4.67 -12.60 -24.70
C GLY A 60 4.16 -11.42 -23.87
N ARG A 61 4.94 -10.35 -23.86
CA ARG A 61 4.71 -9.17 -23.00
C ARG A 61 3.46 -8.41 -23.40
N ARG A 62 3.26 -8.22 -24.72
CA ARG A 62 2.05 -7.57 -25.25
C ARG A 62 0.78 -8.36 -24.93
N ARG A 63 0.83 -9.69 -25.10
CA ARG A 63 -0.32 -10.58 -24.80
C ARG A 63 -0.64 -10.54 -23.31
N THR A 64 0.34 -10.65 -22.43
CA THR A 64 0.15 -10.62 -20.96
C THR A 64 -0.37 -9.26 -20.50
N PHE A 65 0.14 -8.14 -21.05
CA PHE A 65 -0.40 -6.81 -20.84
C PHE A 65 -1.87 -6.72 -21.25
N THR A 66 -2.22 -7.22 -22.43
CA THR A 66 -3.61 -7.22 -22.94
C THR A 66 -4.54 -8.02 -22.01
N ILE A 67 -4.13 -9.22 -21.60
CA ILE A 67 -4.90 -10.04 -20.66
C ILE A 67 -5.04 -9.32 -19.32
N GLY A 68 -3.94 -8.77 -18.78
CA GLY A 68 -3.95 -8.02 -17.53
C GLY A 68 -4.93 -6.85 -17.55
N MET A 69 -4.89 -6.03 -18.62
CA MET A 69 -5.81 -4.90 -18.78
C MET A 69 -7.27 -5.36 -18.98
N ALA A 70 -7.50 -6.49 -19.66
CA ALA A 70 -8.85 -7.05 -19.81
C ALA A 70 -9.41 -7.54 -18.47
N VAL A 71 -8.60 -8.24 -17.66
CA VAL A 71 -8.99 -8.67 -16.30
C VAL A 71 -9.24 -7.45 -15.41
N TYR A 72 -8.40 -6.43 -15.50
CA TYR A 72 -8.58 -5.16 -14.81
C TYR A 72 -9.93 -4.51 -15.17
N ALA A 73 -10.26 -4.41 -16.47
CA ALA A 73 -11.54 -3.84 -16.90
C ALA A 73 -12.76 -4.62 -16.39
N VAL A 74 -12.66 -5.96 -16.31
CA VAL A 74 -13.72 -6.79 -15.72
C VAL A 74 -13.83 -6.50 -14.23
N GLY A 75 -12.70 -6.33 -13.53
CA GLY A 75 -12.65 -5.93 -12.14
C GLY A 75 -13.33 -4.57 -11.92
N SER A 76 -12.92 -3.53 -12.67
CA SER A 76 -13.53 -2.19 -12.59
C SER A 76 -15.02 -2.21 -12.91
N ALA A 77 -15.46 -2.98 -13.91
CA ALA A 77 -16.89 -3.14 -14.20
C ALA A 77 -17.65 -3.80 -13.03
N THR A 78 -17.05 -4.80 -12.38
CA THR A 78 -17.63 -5.47 -11.20
C THR A 78 -17.68 -4.51 -10.01
N THR A 79 -16.64 -3.73 -9.81
CA THR A 79 -16.53 -2.70 -8.76
C THR A 79 -17.57 -1.60 -8.96
N ALA A 80 -17.76 -1.13 -10.20
CA ALA A 80 -18.74 -0.09 -10.53
C ALA A 80 -20.18 -0.46 -10.16
N ILE A 81 -20.52 -1.75 -10.19
CA ILE A 81 -21.86 -2.24 -9.84
C ILE A 81 -21.94 -2.89 -8.45
N ALA A 82 -20.89 -2.74 -7.61
CA ALA A 82 -20.84 -3.39 -6.32
C ALA A 82 -21.96 -2.94 -5.38
N PRO A 83 -22.84 -3.83 -4.91
CA PRO A 83 -23.89 -3.52 -3.96
C PRO A 83 -23.41 -3.59 -2.50
N GLY A 84 -22.19 -4.06 -2.26
CA GLY A 84 -21.61 -4.23 -0.92
C GLY A 84 -20.16 -4.65 -0.97
N VAL A 85 -19.52 -4.69 0.20
CA VAL A 85 -18.08 -4.93 0.40
C VAL A 85 -17.58 -6.22 -0.24
N GLY A 86 -18.38 -7.29 -0.22
CA GLY A 86 -17.97 -8.58 -0.80
C GLY A 86 -17.74 -8.51 -2.32
N VAL A 87 -18.63 -7.82 -3.06
CA VAL A 87 -18.45 -7.62 -4.51
C VAL A 87 -17.35 -6.62 -4.79
N LEU A 88 -17.22 -5.56 -3.97
CA LEU A 88 -16.11 -4.62 -4.02
C LEU A 88 -14.76 -5.34 -3.85
N LEU A 89 -14.64 -6.24 -2.88
CA LEU A 89 -13.43 -7.04 -2.65
C LEU A 89 -13.08 -7.90 -3.88
N ILE A 90 -14.06 -8.57 -4.47
CA ILE A 90 -13.83 -9.42 -5.64
C ILE A 90 -13.46 -8.56 -6.86
N GLY A 91 -14.21 -7.50 -7.14
CA GLY A 91 -13.99 -6.61 -8.28
C GLY A 91 -12.66 -5.90 -8.18
N TRP A 92 -12.52 -5.08 -7.16
CA TRP A 92 -11.34 -4.23 -7.00
C TRP A 92 -10.11 -4.99 -6.53
N SER A 93 -10.19 -5.66 -5.37
CA SER A 93 -8.98 -6.23 -4.77
C SER A 93 -8.49 -7.46 -5.53
N VAL A 94 -9.38 -8.37 -5.92
CA VAL A 94 -8.96 -9.63 -6.55
C VAL A 94 -8.77 -9.46 -8.06
N LEU A 95 -9.78 -8.99 -8.78
CA LEU A 95 -9.71 -8.92 -10.27
C LEU A 95 -8.83 -7.77 -10.74
N GLU A 96 -9.04 -6.56 -10.25
CA GLU A 96 -8.19 -5.42 -10.65
C GLU A 96 -6.75 -5.61 -10.15
N GLY A 97 -6.55 -6.06 -8.90
CA GLY A 97 -5.24 -6.38 -8.36
C GLY A 97 -4.50 -7.43 -9.18
N ALA A 98 -5.19 -8.51 -9.61
CA ALA A 98 -4.60 -9.53 -10.49
C ALA A 98 -4.32 -8.97 -11.90
N GLY A 99 -5.23 -8.16 -12.44
CA GLY A 99 -5.04 -7.47 -13.72
C GLY A 99 -3.82 -6.56 -13.70
N ALA A 100 -3.69 -5.74 -12.67
CA ALA A 100 -2.55 -4.84 -12.47
C ALA A 100 -1.24 -5.61 -12.30
N ALA A 101 -1.24 -6.73 -11.55
CA ALA A 101 -0.07 -7.59 -11.36
C ALA A 101 0.43 -8.24 -12.67
N LEU A 102 -0.43 -8.44 -13.64
CA LEU A 102 -0.05 -8.89 -14.99
C LEU A 102 0.39 -7.71 -15.88
N ALA A 103 -0.32 -6.59 -15.78
CA ALA A 103 -0.12 -5.44 -16.65
C ALA A 103 1.17 -4.67 -16.34
N LEU A 104 1.46 -4.35 -15.08
CA LEU A 104 2.60 -3.51 -14.69
C LEU A 104 3.98 -4.07 -15.09
N PRO A 105 4.32 -5.35 -14.78
CA PRO A 105 5.60 -5.90 -15.21
C PRO A 105 5.72 -5.96 -16.73
N SER A 106 4.60 -6.30 -17.41
CA SER A 106 4.55 -6.37 -18.87
C SER A 106 4.71 -4.99 -19.50
N LEU A 107 4.10 -3.94 -18.92
CA LEU A 107 4.23 -2.54 -19.36
C LEU A 107 5.69 -2.07 -19.30
N VAL A 108 6.36 -2.30 -18.16
CA VAL A 108 7.78 -1.94 -17.99
C VAL A 108 8.66 -2.69 -18.98
N ALA A 109 8.38 -3.98 -19.20
CA ALA A 109 9.11 -4.81 -20.13
C ALA A 109 8.87 -4.45 -21.62
N LEU A 110 7.66 -4.00 -21.96
CA LEU A 110 7.35 -3.47 -23.31
C LEU A 110 8.15 -2.21 -23.61
N VAL A 111 8.28 -1.29 -22.64
CA VAL A 111 9.13 -0.10 -22.78
C VAL A 111 10.59 -0.49 -22.93
N ALA A 112 11.09 -1.42 -22.10
CA ALA A 112 12.47 -1.90 -22.15
C ALA A 112 12.84 -2.50 -23.51
N GLY A 113 11.90 -3.23 -24.12
CA GLY A 113 12.11 -3.90 -25.40
C GLY A 113 11.84 -3.06 -26.64
N SER A 114 11.07 -1.97 -26.51
CA SER A 114 10.72 -1.10 -27.64
C SER A 114 11.69 0.05 -27.87
N TYR A 115 12.49 0.42 -26.85
CA TYR A 115 13.39 1.58 -26.88
C TYR A 115 14.81 1.18 -26.48
N GLN A 116 15.82 1.90 -26.99
CA GLN A 116 17.23 1.65 -26.67
C GLN A 116 17.93 2.94 -26.19
N GLY A 117 19.02 2.79 -25.43
CA GLY A 117 19.88 3.89 -25.04
C GLY A 117 19.11 5.07 -24.41
N ARG A 118 19.31 6.27 -24.94
CA ARG A 118 18.71 7.51 -24.45
C ARG A 118 17.17 7.54 -24.59
N GLU A 119 16.63 6.94 -25.64
CA GLU A 119 15.17 6.88 -25.85
C GLU A 119 14.49 6.03 -24.77
N ARG A 120 15.11 4.92 -24.37
CA ARG A 120 14.63 4.07 -23.28
C ARG A 120 14.61 4.83 -21.94
N ALA A 121 15.66 5.59 -21.65
CA ALA A 121 15.71 6.42 -20.47
C ALA A 121 14.59 7.48 -20.46
N THR A 122 14.33 8.11 -21.61
CA THR A 122 13.22 9.06 -21.79
C THR A 122 11.86 8.38 -21.58
N ALA A 123 11.65 7.19 -22.16
CA ALA A 123 10.39 6.45 -22.01
C ALA A 123 10.12 6.06 -20.55
N TYR A 124 11.14 5.62 -19.79
CA TYR A 124 11.00 5.41 -18.36
C TYR A 124 10.73 6.70 -17.58
N GLY A 125 11.35 7.81 -18.00
CA GLY A 125 11.05 9.12 -17.44
C GLY A 125 9.57 9.51 -17.63
N VAL A 126 9.01 9.24 -18.81
CA VAL A 126 7.58 9.45 -19.10
C VAL A 126 6.69 8.56 -18.24
N LEU A 127 7.06 7.27 -18.02
CA LEU A 127 6.32 6.40 -17.11
C LEU A 127 6.36 6.89 -15.66
N GLY A 128 7.53 7.36 -15.21
CA GLY A 128 7.68 7.94 -13.87
C GLY A 128 6.84 9.21 -13.71
N ALA A 129 6.86 10.09 -14.72
CA ALA A 129 6.02 11.28 -14.74
C ALA A 129 4.51 10.94 -14.75
N ALA A 130 4.12 9.91 -15.51
CA ALA A 130 2.75 9.41 -15.55
C ALA A 130 2.29 8.89 -14.19
N ALA A 131 3.15 8.13 -13.49
CA ALA A 131 2.87 7.70 -12.12
C ALA A 131 2.71 8.91 -11.17
N GLY A 132 3.60 9.90 -11.28
CA GLY A 132 3.50 11.14 -10.51
C GLY A 132 2.20 11.91 -10.77
N VAL A 133 1.75 11.97 -12.03
CA VAL A 133 0.46 12.57 -12.39
C VAL A 133 -0.69 11.80 -11.75
N GLY A 134 -0.67 10.45 -11.77
CA GLY A 134 -1.69 9.61 -11.12
C GLY A 134 -1.82 9.92 -9.63
N VAL A 135 -0.69 10.00 -8.93
CA VAL A 135 -0.66 10.36 -7.49
C VAL A 135 -1.16 11.78 -7.25
N ALA A 136 -0.80 12.74 -8.11
CA ALA A 136 -1.17 14.14 -7.94
C ALA A 136 -2.65 14.42 -8.26
N VAL A 137 -3.15 13.83 -9.34
CA VAL A 137 -4.51 14.07 -9.86
C VAL A 137 -5.54 13.18 -9.15
N GLY A 138 -5.12 11.98 -8.73
CA GLY A 138 -6.00 10.96 -8.12
C GLY A 138 -6.89 11.49 -7.01
N PRO A 139 -6.35 12.08 -5.93
CA PRO A 139 -7.16 12.57 -4.83
C PRO A 139 -8.15 13.68 -5.22
N ILE A 140 -7.79 14.55 -6.16
CA ILE A 140 -8.65 15.65 -6.61
C ILE A 140 -9.76 15.11 -7.50
N LEU A 141 -9.40 14.36 -8.54
CA LEU A 141 -10.36 13.81 -9.50
C LEU A 141 -11.27 12.80 -8.83
N GLY A 142 -10.67 11.89 -8.04
CA GLY A 142 -11.41 10.90 -7.26
C GLY A 142 -12.34 11.56 -6.26
N GLY A 143 -11.85 12.53 -5.49
CA GLY A 143 -12.65 13.28 -4.53
C GLY A 143 -13.79 14.05 -5.20
N TRP A 144 -13.52 14.73 -6.33
CA TRP A 144 -14.56 15.45 -7.07
C TRP A 144 -15.65 14.52 -7.63
N VAL A 145 -15.25 13.43 -8.29
CA VAL A 145 -16.21 12.47 -8.84
C VAL A 145 -17.04 11.82 -7.72
N THR A 146 -16.38 11.43 -6.62
CA THR A 146 -17.03 10.79 -5.47
C THR A 146 -18.04 11.71 -4.80
N THR A 147 -17.69 12.98 -4.59
CA THR A 147 -18.56 13.95 -3.91
C THR A 147 -19.68 14.49 -4.81
N SER A 148 -19.35 14.79 -6.09
CA SER A 148 -20.29 15.49 -6.98
C SER A 148 -21.17 14.56 -7.80
N LEU A 149 -20.75 13.31 -8.00
CA LEU A 149 -21.43 12.33 -8.84
C LEU A 149 -21.63 11.01 -8.11
N SER A 150 -20.68 10.08 -8.25
CA SER A 150 -20.63 8.79 -7.54
C SER A 150 -19.24 8.18 -7.70
N TRP A 151 -18.70 7.58 -6.64
CA TRP A 151 -17.44 6.84 -6.70
C TRP A 151 -17.46 5.73 -7.77
N ARG A 152 -18.62 5.15 -8.05
CA ARG A 152 -18.82 4.12 -9.09
C ARG A 152 -18.44 4.60 -10.49
N LEU A 153 -18.62 5.90 -10.77
CA LEU A 153 -18.29 6.46 -12.08
C LEU A 153 -16.78 6.54 -12.35
N VAL A 154 -15.96 6.52 -11.32
CA VAL A 154 -14.50 6.39 -11.49
C VAL A 154 -14.20 5.07 -12.19
N PHE A 155 -14.76 3.97 -11.70
CA PHE A 155 -14.56 2.63 -12.27
C PHE A 155 -15.19 2.47 -13.66
N VAL A 156 -16.33 3.11 -13.91
CA VAL A 156 -16.88 3.19 -15.28
C VAL A 156 -15.90 3.92 -16.22
N GLY A 157 -15.32 5.03 -15.77
CA GLY A 157 -14.31 5.78 -16.51
C GLY A 157 -13.05 4.95 -16.78
N GLU A 158 -12.63 4.15 -15.81
CA GLU A 158 -11.52 3.20 -15.97
C GLU A 158 -11.79 2.15 -17.03
N VAL A 159 -12.98 1.54 -17.03
CA VAL A 159 -13.39 0.59 -18.09
C VAL A 159 -13.27 1.25 -19.46
N VAL A 160 -13.81 2.45 -19.63
CA VAL A 160 -13.72 3.18 -20.91
C VAL A 160 -12.27 3.42 -21.30
N LEU A 161 -11.45 3.88 -20.36
CA LEU A 161 -10.04 4.16 -20.61
C LEU A 161 -9.26 2.89 -20.96
N VAL A 162 -9.53 1.77 -20.28
CA VAL A 162 -8.94 0.46 -20.60
C VAL A 162 -9.34 0.00 -21.99
N LEU A 163 -10.59 0.16 -22.39
CA LEU A 163 -11.03 -0.18 -23.76
C LEU A 163 -10.27 0.64 -24.81
N VAL A 164 -10.03 1.93 -24.58
CA VAL A 164 -9.20 2.79 -25.44
C VAL A 164 -7.75 2.27 -25.48
N ILE A 165 -7.18 1.91 -24.33
CA ILE A 165 -5.84 1.32 -24.24
C ILE A 165 -5.78 0.02 -25.04
N LEU A 166 -6.76 -0.89 -24.87
CA LEU A 166 -6.81 -2.17 -25.56
C LEU A 166 -6.96 -2.01 -27.09
N ALA A 167 -7.73 -1.03 -27.55
CA ALA A 167 -7.82 -0.70 -28.97
C ALA A 167 -6.45 -0.30 -29.54
N GLY A 168 -5.65 0.42 -28.75
CA GLY A 168 -4.30 0.85 -29.14
C GLY A 168 -3.21 -0.24 -29.01
N VAL A 169 -3.46 -1.35 -28.33
CA VAL A 169 -2.45 -2.42 -28.10
C VAL A 169 -1.89 -2.99 -29.40
N ARG A 170 -2.69 -2.99 -30.48
CA ARG A 170 -2.24 -3.46 -31.80
C ARG A 170 -1.08 -2.63 -32.39
N LEU A 171 -0.88 -1.41 -31.91
CA LEU A 171 0.21 -0.52 -32.31
C LEU A 171 1.53 -0.86 -31.60
N LEU A 172 1.50 -1.69 -30.54
CA LEU A 172 2.71 -2.11 -29.82
C LEU A 172 3.38 -3.27 -30.55
N SER A 173 4.68 -3.13 -30.76
CA SER A 173 5.53 -4.22 -31.21
C SER A 173 5.76 -5.21 -30.08
N GLU A 174 5.75 -6.51 -30.37
CA GLU A 174 6.18 -7.52 -29.39
C GLU A 174 7.71 -7.52 -29.34
N PRO A 175 8.34 -7.23 -28.20
CA PRO A 175 9.79 -7.32 -28.08
C PRO A 175 10.25 -8.79 -28.20
N PRO A 176 11.49 -9.04 -28.65
CA PRO A 176 12.05 -10.38 -28.64
C PRO A 176 11.95 -11.00 -27.25
N GLY A 177 11.34 -12.18 -27.17
CA GLY A 177 11.27 -12.94 -25.91
C GLY A 177 12.62 -13.49 -25.50
N PRO A 178 12.75 -14.01 -24.26
CA PRO A 178 13.96 -14.69 -23.82
C PRO A 178 14.21 -15.94 -24.69
N ALA A 179 15.50 -16.27 -24.92
CA ALA A 179 15.90 -17.42 -25.75
C ALA A 179 15.31 -18.76 -25.24
N ARG A 180 15.12 -18.89 -23.93
CA ARG A 180 14.43 -20.02 -23.29
C ARG A 180 13.20 -19.49 -22.56
N ARG A 181 12.04 -20.10 -22.81
CA ARG A 181 10.80 -19.77 -22.08
C ARG A 181 10.88 -20.30 -20.66
N PRO A 182 10.71 -19.46 -19.64
CA PRO A 182 10.79 -19.92 -18.25
C PRO A 182 9.67 -20.90 -17.90
N GLU A 183 9.98 -21.86 -17.03
CA GLU A 183 8.99 -22.72 -16.42
C GLU A 183 8.16 -21.92 -15.39
N LEU A 184 6.84 -22.18 -15.33
CA LEU A 184 5.99 -21.58 -14.30
C LEU A 184 6.08 -22.42 -13.03
N ASP A 185 6.42 -21.78 -11.94
CA ASP A 185 6.42 -22.34 -10.60
C ASP A 185 5.09 -22.05 -9.90
N LEU A 186 4.03 -22.79 -10.24
CA LEU A 186 2.72 -22.61 -9.62
C LEU A 186 2.73 -22.94 -8.13
N VAL A 187 3.52 -23.93 -7.70
CA VAL A 187 3.63 -24.28 -6.27
C VAL A 187 4.29 -23.14 -5.50
N GLY A 188 5.40 -22.59 -6.02
CA GLY A 188 6.03 -21.42 -5.43
C GLY A 188 5.10 -20.20 -5.39
N ALA A 189 4.33 -19.96 -6.48
CA ALA A 189 3.36 -18.87 -6.53
C ALA A 189 2.27 -19.02 -5.45
N VAL A 190 1.71 -20.22 -5.28
CA VAL A 190 0.70 -20.51 -4.25
C VAL A 190 1.30 -20.38 -2.84
N LEU A 191 2.48 -20.95 -2.59
CA LEU A 191 3.13 -20.85 -1.28
C LEU A 191 3.44 -19.39 -0.90
N SER A 192 3.98 -18.60 -1.84
CA SER A 192 4.24 -17.18 -1.58
C SER A 192 2.95 -16.41 -1.32
N ALA A 193 1.91 -16.61 -2.13
CA ALA A 193 0.62 -15.94 -1.98
C ALA A 193 -0.05 -16.28 -0.64
N VAL A 194 -0.14 -17.56 -0.29
CA VAL A 194 -0.76 -18.00 0.98
C VAL A 194 0.05 -17.52 2.17
N GLY A 195 1.38 -17.64 2.13
CA GLY A 195 2.23 -17.18 3.23
C GLY A 195 2.14 -15.67 3.46
N LEU A 196 2.18 -14.86 2.40
CA LEU A 196 2.00 -13.42 2.49
C LEU A 196 0.59 -13.06 2.98
N ALA A 197 -0.45 -13.75 2.48
CA ALA A 197 -1.83 -13.54 2.91
C ALA A 197 -2.01 -13.77 4.41
N LEU A 198 -1.45 -14.85 4.96
CA LEU A 198 -1.55 -15.15 6.39
C LEU A 198 -0.83 -14.11 7.25
N VAL A 199 0.37 -13.66 6.84
CA VAL A 199 1.12 -12.61 7.56
C VAL A 199 0.35 -11.30 7.58
N VAL A 200 -0.19 -10.88 6.43
CA VAL A 200 -0.95 -9.63 6.31
C VAL A 200 -2.30 -9.71 7.02
N LEU A 201 -3.00 -10.86 6.93
CA LEU A 201 -4.24 -11.11 7.65
C LEU A 201 -4.03 -11.02 9.18
N ALA A 202 -2.95 -11.60 9.69
CA ALA A 202 -2.63 -11.49 11.11
C ALA A 202 -2.40 -10.03 11.54
N ALA A 203 -1.71 -9.24 10.71
CA ALA A 203 -1.50 -7.82 10.98
C ALA A 203 -2.81 -7.02 10.94
N LEU A 204 -3.68 -7.29 9.96
CA LEU A 204 -4.98 -6.63 9.79
C LEU A 204 -5.91 -6.94 10.97
N GLN A 205 -5.97 -8.19 11.41
CA GLN A 205 -6.87 -8.64 12.47
C GLN A 205 -6.30 -8.41 13.89
N ALA A 206 -5.07 -7.92 14.02
CA ALA A 206 -4.44 -7.72 15.31
C ALA A 206 -5.18 -6.74 16.23
N SER A 207 -5.88 -5.75 15.67
CA SER A 207 -6.71 -4.80 16.44
C SER A 207 -7.98 -5.47 16.98
N ALA A 208 -8.68 -6.25 16.17
CA ALA A 208 -9.93 -6.91 16.53
C ALA A 208 -9.68 -8.15 17.41
N TRP A 209 -8.83 -9.06 16.97
CA TRP A 209 -8.58 -10.30 17.71
C TRP A 209 -7.64 -10.13 18.91
N GLY A 210 -6.84 -9.05 18.94
CA GLY A 210 -5.72 -8.85 19.88
C GLY A 210 -4.45 -9.61 19.43
N TRP A 211 -3.27 -9.17 19.88
CA TRP A 211 -2.01 -9.88 19.56
C TRP A 211 -1.85 -11.17 20.36
N LEU A 212 -1.89 -11.09 21.68
CA LEU A 212 -1.72 -12.24 22.60
C LEU A 212 -2.98 -12.50 23.40
N GLN A 213 -3.53 -11.44 24.01
CA GLN A 213 -4.77 -11.52 24.76
C GLN A 213 -5.95 -11.49 23.78
N PRO A 214 -6.83 -12.50 23.81
CA PRO A 214 -8.00 -12.53 22.94
C PRO A 214 -8.97 -11.41 23.32
N ARG A 215 -9.45 -10.68 22.30
CA ARG A 215 -10.53 -9.70 22.44
C ARG A 215 -11.80 -10.29 21.79
N SER A 216 -11.99 -10.04 20.48
CA SER A 216 -13.06 -10.68 19.68
C SER A 216 -12.51 -11.80 18.78
N SER A 217 -11.52 -12.55 19.25
CA SER A 217 -10.92 -13.65 18.50
C SER A 217 -11.94 -14.79 18.29
N PRO A 218 -12.14 -15.27 17.04
CA PRO A 218 -13.12 -16.32 16.74
C PRO A 218 -12.81 -17.65 17.44
N VAL A 219 -11.54 -17.92 17.71
CA VAL A 219 -11.04 -19.09 18.45
C VAL A 219 -9.88 -18.63 19.33
N THR A 220 -9.73 -19.26 20.49
CA THR A 220 -8.66 -18.96 21.45
C THR A 220 -7.76 -20.16 21.70
N PRO A 221 -6.88 -20.54 20.75
CA PRO A 221 -5.99 -21.68 20.92
C PRO A 221 -5.09 -21.48 22.15
N LEU A 222 -5.08 -22.46 23.05
CA LEU A 222 -4.29 -22.42 24.30
C LEU A 222 -4.56 -21.19 25.18
N GLY A 223 -5.73 -20.54 25.05
CA GLY A 223 -6.08 -19.31 25.78
C GLY A 223 -5.52 -18.01 25.17
N PHE A 224 -4.83 -18.08 24.03
CA PHE A 224 -4.30 -16.93 23.32
C PHE A 224 -5.21 -16.55 22.13
N SER A 225 -5.05 -15.32 21.65
CA SER A 225 -5.65 -14.88 20.40
C SER A 225 -5.22 -15.75 19.20
N LEU A 226 -6.04 -15.82 18.16
CA LEU A 226 -5.70 -16.52 16.92
C LEU A 226 -4.58 -15.83 16.12
N THR A 227 -4.36 -14.52 16.33
CA THR A 227 -3.38 -13.69 15.59
C THR A 227 -1.97 -14.28 15.53
N PRO A 228 -1.30 -14.63 16.65
CA PRO A 228 0.06 -15.17 16.61
C PRO A 228 0.14 -16.52 15.89
N PHE A 229 -0.91 -17.32 15.92
CA PHE A 229 -0.94 -18.61 15.22
C PHE A 229 -1.08 -18.43 13.70
N VAL A 230 -1.91 -17.49 13.25
CA VAL A 230 -2.03 -17.13 11.83
C VAL A 230 -0.72 -16.53 11.32
N PHE A 231 -0.09 -15.65 12.12
CA PHE A 231 1.22 -15.09 11.79
C PHE A 231 2.30 -16.18 11.68
N ALA A 232 2.39 -17.05 12.66
CA ALA A 232 3.35 -18.17 12.67
C ALA A 232 3.08 -19.14 11.49
N GLY A 233 1.81 -19.45 11.19
CA GLY A 233 1.43 -20.23 10.03
C GLY A 233 1.91 -19.59 8.72
N GLY A 234 1.75 -18.29 8.57
CA GLY A 234 2.27 -17.53 7.43
C GLY A 234 3.80 -17.62 7.31
N VAL A 235 4.51 -17.45 8.42
CA VAL A 235 5.98 -17.59 8.45
C VAL A 235 6.42 -19.02 8.09
N VAL A 236 5.74 -20.05 8.58
CA VAL A 236 6.03 -21.45 8.24
C VAL A 236 5.81 -21.72 6.74
N VAL A 237 4.71 -21.21 6.16
CA VAL A 237 4.44 -21.35 4.71
C VAL A 237 5.52 -20.61 3.90
N LEU A 238 5.95 -19.40 4.30
CA LEU A 238 7.03 -18.67 3.64
C LEU A 238 8.39 -19.40 3.79
N ALA A 239 8.65 -20.03 4.92
CA ALA A 239 9.84 -20.87 5.08
C ALA A 239 9.77 -22.09 4.14
N GLY A 240 8.58 -22.71 4.01
CA GLY A 240 8.30 -23.74 3.03
C GLY A 240 8.52 -23.29 1.58
N PHE A 241 8.08 -22.06 1.26
CA PHE A 241 8.36 -21.41 -0.03
C PHE A 241 9.87 -21.31 -0.30
N VAL A 242 10.65 -20.81 0.67
CA VAL A 242 12.12 -20.69 0.54
C VAL A 242 12.75 -22.08 0.33
N GLY A 243 12.31 -23.08 1.11
CA GLY A 243 12.78 -24.46 0.93
C GLY A 243 12.42 -25.05 -0.44
N TRP A 244 11.22 -24.71 -0.96
CA TRP A 244 10.79 -25.12 -2.30
C TRP A 244 11.65 -24.48 -3.40
N GLN A 245 11.93 -23.16 -3.30
CA GLN A 245 12.77 -22.46 -4.25
C GLN A 245 14.18 -23.07 -4.31
N ARG A 246 14.80 -23.36 -3.15
CA ARG A 246 16.11 -24.03 -3.08
C ARG A 246 16.12 -25.38 -3.82
N ARG A 247 15.12 -26.21 -3.55
CA ARG A 247 14.99 -27.52 -4.22
C ARG A 247 14.83 -27.39 -5.73
N ARG A 248 14.15 -26.34 -6.21
CA ARG A 248 14.02 -26.09 -7.65
C ARG A 248 15.36 -25.64 -8.26
N GLU A 249 16.09 -24.74 -7.58
CA GLU A 249 17.43 -24.30 -8.01
C GLU A 249 18.39 -25.51 -8.08
N GLU A 250 18.43 -26.34 -7.03
CA GLU A 250 19.25 -27.57 -6.98
C GLU A 250 18.87 -28.58 -8.06
N ALA A 251 17.60 -28.66 -8.43
CA ALA A 251 17.11 -29.51 -9.51
C ALA A 251 17.32 -28.93 -10.92
N GLY A 252 17.96 -27.77 -11.06
CA GLY A 252 18.18 -27.08 -12.34
C GLY A 252 16.90 -26.57 -13.00
N ARG A 253 15.80 -26.44 -12.23
CA ARG A 253 14.52 -25.87 -12.69
C ARG A 253 14.46 -24.40 -12.40
N ASP A 254 13.68 -23.66 -13.21
CA ASP A 254 13.49 -22.22 -12.99
C ASP A 254 12.68 -21.97 -11.71
N PRO A 255 13.26 -21.36 -10.64
CA PRO A 255 12.51 -21.00 -9.45
C PRO A 255 11.61 -19.79 -9.74
N LEU A 256 10.59 -19.53 -8.89
CA LEU A 256 9.82 -18.29 -8.97
C LEU A 256 10.70 -17.08 -8.66
N VAL A 257 11.54 -17.22 -7.64
CA VAL A 257 12.50 -16.22 -7.18
C VAL A 257 13.85 -16.88 -6.95
N ARG A 258 14.90 -16.38 -7.59
CA ARG A 258 16.27 -16.84 -7.37
C ARG A 258 16.79 -16.35 -6.02
N LEU A 259 17.01 -17.28 -5.09
CA LEU A 259 17.45 -16.94 -3.73
C LEU A 259 18.86 -16.33 -3.70
N ALA A 260 19.71 -16.69 -4.67
CA ALA A 260 21.05 -16.11 -4.83
C ALA A 260 21.02 -14.57 -5.00
N MET A 261 19.94 -13.99 -5.55
CA MET A 261 19.79 -12.54 -5.66
C MET A 261 19.79 -11.85 -4.30
N PHE A 262 19.30 -12.49 -3.25
CA PHE A 262 19.27 -11.93 -1.90
C PHE A 262 20.64 -11.93 -1.20
N THR A 263 21.68 -12.52 -1.78
CA THR A 263 23.06 -12.35 -1.29
C THR A 263 23.59 -10.96 -1.63
N ASN A 264 23.05 -10.31 -2.68
CA ASN A 264 23.42 -8.96 -3.08
C ASN A 264 22.89 -7.93 -2.05
N ALA A 265 23.81 -7.31 -1.32
CA ALA A 265 23.48 -6.39 -0.23
C ALA A 265 22.82 -5.07 -0.68
N PRO A 266 23.24 -4.42 -1.78
CA PRO A 266 22.54 -3.29 -2.39
C PRO A 266 21.10 -3.60 -2.81
N LEU A 267 20.88 -4.75 -3.46
CA LEU A 267 19.53 -5.19 -3.86
C LEU A 267 18.63 -5.35 -2.64
N ARG A 268 19.06 -6.08 -1.61
CA ARG A 268 18.29 -6.22 -0.37
C ARG A 268 17.97 -4.88 0.28
N ALA A 269 18.95 -3.97 0.32
CA ALA A 269 18.74 -2.65 0.89
C ALA A 269 17.72 -1.84 0.08
N GLY A 270 17.77 -1.91 -1.24
CA GLY A 270 16.77 -1.28 -2.13
C GLY A 270 15.37 -1.85 -1.93
N LEU A 271 15.22 -3.19 -1.89
CA LEU A 271 13.94 -3.86 -1.66
C LEU A 271 13.35 -3.52 -0.29
N LEU A 272 14.15 -3.57 0.79
CA LEU A 272 13.72 -3.21 2.14
C LEU A 272 13.34 -1.73 2.24
N THR A 273 14.07 -0.84 1.57
CA THR A 273 13.73 0.59 1.53
C THR A 273 12.43 0.82 0.77
N GLY A 274 12.20 0.11 -0.34
CA GLY A 274 10.96 0.17 -1.11
C GLY A 274 9.76 -0.36 -0.34
N LEU A 275 9.93 -1.47 0.38
CA LEU A 275 8.93 -2.00 1.30
C LEU A 275 8.59 -0.95 2.36
N ALA A 276 9.59 -0.43 3.07
CA ALA A 276 9.39 0.57 4.12
C ALA A 276 8.73 1.85 3.59
N GLN A 277 9.15 2.35 2.43
CA GLN A 277 8.53 3.53 1.81
C GLN A 277 7.04 3.33 1.56
N ASN A 278 6.65 2.20 0.98
CA ASN A 278 5.24 1.93 0.68
C ASN A 278 4.43 1.63 1.96
N THR A 279 5.04 1.01 2.97
CA THR A 279 4.42 0.88 4.31
C THR A 279 4.07 2.25 4.89
N LEU A 280 5.01 3.21 4.83
CA LEU A 280 4.78 4.57 5.30
C LEU A 280 3.75 5.31 4.45
N LEU A 281 3.85 5.19 3.12
CA LEU A 281 2.96 5.87 2.18
C LEU A 281 1.51 5.43 2.37
N LEU A 282 1.24 4.13 2.26
CA LEU A 282 -0.14 3.61 2.33
C LEU A 282 -0.70 3.69 3.75
N GLY A 283 0.12 3.55 4.78
CA GLY A 283 -0.31 3.78 6.16
C GLY A 283 -0.77 5.24 6.38
N LEU A 284 -0.03 6.22 5.85
CA LEU A 284 -0.43 7.63 5.92
C LEU A 284 -1.63 7.95 5.02
N PHE A 285 -1.67 7.41 3.80
CA PHE A 285 -2.80 7.59 2.89
C PHE A 285 -4.08 6.90 3.39
N PHE A 286 -4.00 5.98 4.32
CA PHE A 286 -5.13 5.47 5.07
C PHE A 286 -5.52 6.40 6.25
N THR A 287 -4.54 6.81 7.05
CA THR A 287 -4.78 7.58 8.29
C THR A 287 -5.25 9.02 8.02
N LEU A 288 -4.65 9.71 7.02
CA LEU A 288 -4.96 11.10 6.74
C LEU A 288 -6.40 11.32 6.23
N PRO A 289 -6.93 10.53 5.28
CA PRO A 289 -8.34 10.62 4.91
C PRO A 289 -9.29 10.34 6.09
N LEU A 290 -9.00 9.37 6.95
CA LEU A 290 -9.81 9.12 8.16
C LEU A 290 -9.91 10.37 9.03
N TYR A 291 -8.79 11.04 9.29
CA TYR A 291 -8.77 12.28 10.04
C TYR A 291 -9.60 13.37 9.35
N LEU A 292 -9.37 13.59 8.06
CA LEU A 292 -10.00 14.68 7.32
C LEU A 292 -11.51 14.44 7.12
N GLN A 293 -11.94 13.19 6.89
CA GLN A 293 -13.33 12.87 6.61
C GLN A 293 -14.14 12.58 7.88
N LEU A 294 -13.67 11.68 8.75
CA LEU A 294 -14.46 11.19 9.87
C LEU A 294 -14.28 12.01 11.17
N VAL A 295 -13.18 12.76 11.31
CA VAL A 295 -12.99 13.64 12.48
C VAL A 295 -13.35 15.10 12.14
N LEU A 296 -12.96 15.58 10.94
CA LEU A 296 -13.22 16.97 10.54
C LEU A 296 -14.46 17.13 9.65
N GLY A 297 -15.16 16.05 9.29
CA GLY A 297 -16.36 16.09 8.46
C GLY A 297 -16.15 16.61 7.04
N LEU A 298 -14.91 16.54 6.50
CA LEU A 298 -14.64 17.00 5.14
C LEU A 298 -15.12 15.96 4.13
N ASP A 299 -15.76 16.42 3.06
CA ASP A 299 -16.08 15.57 1.92
C ASP A 299 -14.81 15.08 1.20
N ALA A 300 -14.97 14.09 0.30
CA ALA A 300 -13.86 13.50 -0.42
C ALA A 300 -13.10 14.52 -1.29
N PHE A 301 -13.80 15.48 -1.90
CA PHE A 301 -13.16 16.53 -2.70
C PHE A 301 -12.29 17.47 -1.85
N ARG A 302 -12.83 17.99 -0.75
CA ARG A 302 -12.09 18.84 0.19
C ARG A 302 -10.89 18.10 0.77
N THR A 303 -11.06 16.82 1.09
CA THR A 303 -9.96 15.93 1.51
C THR A 303 -8.88 15.86 0.44
N GLY A 304 -9.23 15.63 -0.81
CA GLY A 304 -8.29 15.60 -1.95
C GLY A 304 -7.51 16.92 -2.09
N VAL A 305 -8.21 18.06 -1.97
CA VAL A 305 -7.57 19.41 -2.01
C VAL A 305 -6.59 19.60 -0.84
N ARG A 306 -6.93 19.12 0.36
CA ARG A 306 -6.02 19.18 1.53
C ARG A 306 -4.78 18.31 1.38
N LEU A 307 -4.87 17.21 0.63
CA LEU A 307 -3.75 16.31 0.32
C LEU A 307 -2.93 16.75 -0.90
N LEU A 308 -3.39 17.72 -1.70
CA LEU A 308 -2.68 18.19 -2.89
C LEU A 308 -1.22 18.59 -2.66
N PRO A 309 -0.84 19.27 -1.54
CA PRO A 309 0.57 19.60 -1.29
C PRO A 309 1.50 18.36 -1.23
N VAL A 310 1.01 17.21 -0.73
CA VAL A 310 1.78 15.93 -0.76
C VAL A 310 2.08 15.55 -2.21
N SER A 311 1.06 15.54 -3.05
CA SER A 311 1.15 15.05 -4.42
C SER A 311 2.05 15.94 -5.29
N ILE A 312 1.91 17.27 -5.19
CA ILE A 312 2.75 18.22 -5.91
C ILE A 312 4.21 18.11 -5.45
N ALA A 313 4.45 18.11 -4.14
CA ALA A 313 5.79 18.03 -3.59
C ALA A 313 6.46 16.68 -3.92
N LEU A 314 5.72 15.57 -3.89
CA LEU A 314 6.19 14.26 -4.30
C LEU A 314 6.64 14.25 -5.77
N LEU A 315 5.82 14.79 -6.66
CA LEU A 315 6.15 14.89 -8.09
C LEU A 315 7.42 15.71 -8.31
N VAL A 316 7.48 16.93 -7.74
CA VAL A 316 8.63 17.83 -7.89
C VAL A 316 9.91 17.20 -7.32
N ALA A 317 9.84 16.62 -6.12
CA ALA A 317 10.97 15.99 -5.47
C ALA A 317 11.43 14.71 -6.20
N SER A 318 10.50 13.95 -6.75
CA SER A 318 10.81 12.76 -7.56
C SER A 318 11.58 13.14 -8.83
N LEU A 319 11.18 14.19 -9.53
CA LEU A 319 11.89 14.70 -10.72
C LEU A 319 13.28 15.27 -10.36
N ALA A 320 13.40 15.99 -9.25
CA ALA A 320 14.66 16.57 -8.78
C ALA A 320 15.62 15.50 -8.22
N GLY A 321 15.09 14.39 -7.74
CA GLY A 321 15.87 13.38 -7.00
C GLY A 321 17.00 12.75 -7.79
N ALA A 322 16.84 12.56 -9.10
CA ALA A 322 17.90 12.03 -9.97
C ALA A 322 19.12 12.98 -10.03
N SER A 323 18.90 14.29 -10.16
CA SER A 323 19.97 15.29 -10.17
C SER A 323 20.64 15.42 -8.80
N LEU A 324 19.87 15.36 -7.73
CA LEU A 324 20.38 15.37 -6.35
C LEU A 324 21.24 14.13 -6.05
N ALA A 325 20.85 12.96 -6.56
CA ALA A 325 21.63 11.74 -6.40
C ALA A 325 22.98 11.79 -7.13
N GLY A 326 23.03 12.44 -8.29
CA GLY A 326 24.28 12.70 -9.00
C GLY A 326 25.26 13.56 -8.18
N ARG A 327 24.75 14.46 -7.35
CA ARG A 327 25.57 15.37 -6.52
C ARG A 327 25.90 14.80 -5.13
N PHE A 328 24.94 14.18 -4.46
CA PHE A 328 25.04 13.78 -3.04
C PHE A 328 25.09 12.25 -2.85
N GLY A 329 24.82 11.49 -3.90
CA GLY A 329 24.71 10.03 -3.90
C GLY A 329 23.33 9.51 -3.47
N PRO A 330 22.90 8.36 -3.99
CA PRO A 330 21.57 7.77 -3.74
C PRO A 330 21.28 7.56 -2.26
N ARG A 331 22.25 7.06 -1.51
CA ARG A 331 22.11 6.81 -0.05
C ARG A 331 21.77 8.07 0.73
N THR A 332 22.39 9.20 0.42
CA THR A 332 22.14 10.47 1.11
C THR A 332 20.73 10.97 0.80
N VAL A 333 20.32 10.93 -0.48
CA VAL A 333 18.98 11.36 -0.91
C VAL A 333 17.91 10.54 -0.22
N VAL A 334 18.04 9.21 -0.17
CA VAL A 334 17.09 8.33 0.52
C VAL A 334 17.03 8.63 2.02
N ARG A 335 18.17 8.83 2.67
CA ARG A 335 18.22 9.16 4.10
C ARG A 335 17.55 10.48 4.44
N VAL A 336 17.82 11.51 3.64
CA VAL A 336 17.16 12.80 3.79
C VAL A 336 15.65 12.65 3.57
N GLY A 337 15.23 11.90 2.54
CA GLY A 337 13.82 11.63 2.29
C GLY A 337 13.13 10.95 3.46
N LEU A 338 13.71 9.88 4.03
CA LEU A 338 13.16 9.20 5.21
C LEU A 338 13.13 10.10 6.46
N ALA A 339 14.16 10.94 6.65
CA ALA A 339 14.18 11.92 7.74
C ALA A 339 13.05 12.96 7.58
N MET A 340 12.81 13.44 6.35
CA MET A 340 11.71 14.36 6.07
C MET A 340 10.34 13.70 6.31
N ILE A 341 10.16 12.42 5.95
CA ILE A 341 8.92 11.67 6.26
C ILE A 341 8.71 11.59 7.77
N MET A 342 9.77 11.28 8.53
CA MET A 342 9.70 11.23 10.00
C MET A 342 9.32 12.60 10.59
N VAL A 343 9.97 13.67 10.15
CA VAL A 343 9.68 15.04 10.62
C VAL A 343 8.26 15.45 10.22
N ALA A 344 7.82 15.08 9.01
CA ALA A 344 6.45 15.36 8.57
C ALA A 344 5.42 14.61 9.43
N ALA A 345 5.63 13.33 9.74
CA ALA A 345 4.74 12.58 10.63
C ALA A 345 4.64 13.21 12.02
N LEU A 346 5.76 13.65 12.59
CA LEU A 346 5.79 14.41 13.84
C LEU A 346 5.14 15.80 13.71
N GLY A 347 5.29 16.46 12.55
CA GLY A 347 4.63 17.70 12.23
C GLY A 347 3.10 17.56 12.16
N VAL A 348 2.59 16.49 11.50
CA VAL A 348 1.15 16.17 11.51
C VAL A 348 0.67 15.89 12.93
N LEU A 349 1.44 15.14 13.72
CA LEU A 349 1.13 14.88 15.14
C LEU A 349 0.93 16.18 15.94
N ALA A 350 1.71 17.22 15.64
CA ALA A 350 1.63 18.50 16.32
C ALA A 350 0.42 19.36 15.86
N VAL A 351 -0.09 19.15 14.64
CA VAL A 351 -1.18 19.97 14.07
C VAL A 351 -2.52 19.23 14.02
N ILE A 352 -2.55 17.93 14.36
CA ILE A 352 -3.79 17.16 14.39
C ILE A 352 -4.62 17.52 15.64
N GLY A 353 -5.84 17.97 15.43
CA GLY A 353 -6.75 18.43 16.47
C GLY A 353 -8.19 18.54 15.94
N PRO A 354 -9.14 18.99 16.77
CA PRO A 354 -10.52 19.19 16.35
C PRO A 354 -10.67 20.30 15.30
N GLU A 355 -9.70 21.23 15.23
CA GLU A 355 -9.65 22.26 14.21
C GLU A 355 -8.38 22.14 13.38
N LEU A 356 -8.51 22.33 12.06
CA LEU A 356 -7.40 22.19 11.14
C LEU A 356 -6.57 23.49 11.05
N ALA A 357 -5.35 23.47 11.51
CA ALA A 357 -4.36 24.53 11.26
C ALA A 357 -3.89 24.50 9.79
N GLY A 358 -4.69 25.06 8.87
CA GLY A 358 -4.60 24.85 7.42
C GLY A 358 -3.21 25.10 6.82
N ALA A 359 -2.51 26.18 7.20
CA ALA A 359 -1.17 26.46 6.67
C ALA A 359 -0.11 25.49 7.22
N ALA A 360 -0.12 25.19 8.51
CA ALA A 360 0.82 24.26 9.12
C ALA A 360 0.60 22.83 8.58
N PHE A 361 -0.64 22.41 8.39
CA PHE A 361 -0.98 21.14 7.76
C PHE A 361 -0.45 21.08 6.32
N ALA A 362 -0.64 22.11 5.50
CA ALA A 362 -0.14 22.15 4.12
C ALA A 362 1.40 22.05 4.05
N ILE A 363 2.12 22.72 4.97
CA ILE A 363 3.58 22.65 5.07
C ILE A 363 4.03 21.23 5.42
N THR A 364 3.39 20.59 6.40
CA THR A 364 3.72 19.21 6.77
C THR A 364 3.41 18.23 5.65
N MET A 365 2.33 18.43 4.89
CA MET A 365 2.00 17.64 3.71
C MET A 365 3.04 17.83 2.59
N ALA A 366 3.48 19.05 2.32
CA ALA A 366 4.54 19.31 1.35
C ALA A 366 5.88 18.66 1.76
N LEU A 367 6.21 18.71 3.05
CA LEU A 367 7.41 18.05 3.59
C LEU A 367 7.32 16.52 3.44
N LEU A 368 6.16 15.94 3.72
CA LEU A 368 5.88 14.52 3.53
C LEU A 368 6.07 14.12 2.07
N GLY A 369 5.43 14.83 1.15
CA GLY A 369 5.53 14.58 -0.28
C GLY A 369 6.97 14.70 -0.79
N THR A 370 7.71 15.72 -0.34
CA THR A 370 9.13 15.88 -0.69
C THR A 370 9.94 14.67 -0.23
N GLY A 371 9.78 14.23 1.02
CA GLY A 371 10.45 13.04 1.53
C GLY A 371 10.15 11.78 0.72
N MET A 372 8.86 11.55 0.44
CA MET A 372 8.39 10.40 -0.37
C MET A 372 8.97 10.45 -1.79
N GLY A 373 8.94 11.61 -2.45
CA GLY A 373 9.47 11.80 -3.81
C GLY A 373 10.97 11.55 -3.90
N LEU A 374 11.74 12.04 -2.93
CA LEU A 374 13.19 11.77 -2.86
C LEU A 374 13.49 10.28 -2.75
N VAL A 375 12.78 9.54 -1.88
CA VAL A 375 12.99 8.10 -1.75
C VAL A 375 12.58 7.37 -3.02
N ALA A 376 11.39 7.66 -3.56
CA ALA A 376 10.85 7.03 -4.78
C ALA A 376 11.80 7.18 -5.98
N SER A 377 12.40 8.37 -6.14
CA SER A 377 13.33 8.67 -7.26
C SER A 377 14.57 7.77 -7.30
N GLN A 378 14.97 7.18 -6.16
CA GLN A 378 16.21 6.41 -6.05
C GLN A 378 15.98 4.89 -6.11
N LEU A 379 14.81 4.41 -5.72
CA LEU A 379 14.58 2.98 -5.55
C LEU A 379 14.76 2.18 -6.84
N GLY A 380 14.14 2.65 -7.92
CA GLY A 380 14.26 2.00 -9.22
C GLY A 380 15.72 1.91 -9.68
N ASN A 381 16.45 3.02 -9.57
CA ASN A 381 17.84 3.08 -9.97
C ASN A 381 18.73 2.15 -9.13
N VAL A 382 18.59 2.17 -7.80
CA VAL A 382 19.38 1.32 -6.89
C VAL A 382 19.12 -0.16 -7.14
N VAL A 383 17.84 -0.57 -7.29
CA VAL A 383 17.49 -1.96 -7.53
C VAL A 383 17.99 -2.43 -8.89
N GLN A 384 17.76 -1.64 -9.95
CA GLN A 384 18.15 -2.01 -11.31
C GLN A 384 19.66 -1.99 -11.56
N SER A 385 20.39 -1.08 -10.91
CA SER A 385 21.85 -1.02 -11.01
C SER A 385 22.57 -2.05 -10.13
N SER A 386 21.86 -2.72 -9.24
CA SER A 386 22.43 -3.76 -8.36
C SER A 386 22.56 -5.12 -9.03
N VAL A 387 22.02 -5.30 -10.24
CA VAL A 387 21.97 -6.58 -10.95
C VAL A 387 22.35 -6.40 -12.41
N ASP A 388 22.80 -7.51 -13.04
CA ASP A 388 23.10 -7.54 -14.46
C ASP A 388 21.86 -7.39 -15.33
N ASP A 389 22.04 -7.02 -16.58
CA ASP A 389 20.96 -6.79 -17.55
C ASP A 389 19.99 -7.97 -17.65
N ALA A 390 20.49 -9.20 -17.58
CA ALA A 390 19.69 -10.44 -17.65
C ALA A 390 18.79 -10.64 -16.41
N ALA A 391 19.17 -10.11 -15.25
CA ALA A 391 18.44 -10.24 -13.98
C ALA A 391 17.53 -9.04 -13.68
N ARG A 392 17.57 -7.96 -14.47
CA ARG A 392 16.81 -6.73 -14.22
C ARG A 392 15.30 -6.93 -14.21
N SER A 393 14.77 -7.80 -15.07
CA SER A 393 13.33 -8.11 -15.10
C SER A 393 12.87 -8.75 -13.78
N GLU A 394 13.65 -9.69 -13.25
CA GLU A 394 13.38 -10.36 -11.98
C GLU A 394 13.53 -9.40 -10.79
N ALA A 395 14.58 -8.58 -10.77
CA ALA A 395 14.78 -7.54 -9.76
C ALA A 395 13.64 -6.52 -9.74
N GLY A 396 13.13 -6.14 -10.92
CA GLY A 396 11.94 -5.29 -11.05
C GLY A 396 10.68 -5.94 -10.48
N GLY A 397 10.46 -7.22 -10.75
CA GLY A 397 9.36 -8.00 -10.16
C GLY A 397 9.45 -8.05 -8.63
N LEU A 398 10.64 -8.33 -8.09
CA LEU A 398 10.89 -8.31 -6.65
C LEU A 398 10.68 -6.92 -6.04
N GLN A 399 11.08 -5.85 -6.74
CA GLN A 399 10.86 -4.47 -6.30
C GLN A 399 9.37 -4.17 -6.16
N PHE A 400 8.56 -4.47 -7.17
CA PHE A 400 7.11 -4.26 -7.11
C PHE A 400 6.45 -5.14 -6.04
N THR A 401 6.89 -6.39 -5.89
CA THR A 401 6.41 -7.27 -4.82
C THR A 401 6.70 -6.68 -3.44
N ALA A 402 7.93 -6.19 -3.22
CA ALA A 402 8.31 -5.55 -1.96
C ALA A 402 7.50 -4.27 -1.69
N GLN A 403 7.25 -3.46 -2.72
CA GLN A 403 6.45 -2.24 -2.61
C GLN A 403 5.00 -2.55 -2.28
N ASN A 404 4.35 -3.51 -2.96
CA ASN A 404 2.96 -3.87 -2.71
C ASN A 404 2.79 -4.62 -1.38
N LEU A 405 3.75 -5.46 -0.98
CA LEU A 405 3.77 -6.02 0.37
C LEU A 405 3.89 -4.91 1.42
N GLY A 406 4.75 -3.92 1.19
CA GLY A 406 4.86 -2.74 2.03
C GLY A 406 3.53 -1.98 2.12
N ALA A 407 2.84 -1.79 1.01
CA ALA A 407 1.53 -1.15 0.96
C ALA A 407 0.49 -1.90 1.80
N ALA A 408 0.38 -3.23 1.62
CA ALA A 408 -0.53 -4.07 2.40
C ALA A 408 -0.22 -4.02 3.91
N LEU A 409 1.08 -4.13 4.27
CA LEU A 409 1.50 -4.02 5.67
C LEU A 409 1.26 -2.62 6.23
N GLY A 410 1.44 -1.57 5.42
CA GLY A 410 1.21 -0.18 5.82
C GLY A 410 -0.23 0.05 6.24
N THR A 411 -1.16 -0.29 5.37
CA THR A 411 -2.60 -0.17 5.66
C THR A 411 -3.00 -1.04 6.86
N ALA A 412 -2.54 -2.31 6.91
CA ALA A 412 -2.89 -3.22 7.98
C ALA A 412 -2.33 -2.79 9.34
N LEU A 413 -1.02 -2.50 9.43
CA LEU A 413 -0.36 -2.17 10.70
C LEU A 413 -0.79 -0.80 11.23
N VAL A 414 -0.78 0.22 10.36
CA VAL A 414 -1.13 1.58 10.76
C VAL A 414 -2.62 1.67 11.11
N GLY A 415 -3.49 1.03 10.34
CA GLY A 415 -4.91 0.93 10.66
C GLY A 415 -5.15 0.17 11.97
N ALA A 416 -4.45 -0.94 12.23
CA ALA A 416 -4.54 -1.64 13.50
C ALA A 416 -4.06 -0.78 14.69
N MET A 417 -3.07 0.09 14.49
CA MET A 417 -2.63 1.06 15.51
C MET A 417 -3.73 2.09 15.81
N VAL A 418 -4.37 2.65 14.76
CA VAL A 418 -5.49 3.61 14.92
C VAL A 418 -6.62 2.97 15.72
N LEU A 419 -7.14 1.85 15.24
CA LEU A 419 -8.32 1.19 15.82
C LEU A 419 -8.05 0.58 17.19
N GLY A 420 -6.88 -0.04 17.37
CA GLY A 420 -6.48 -0.61 18.64
C GLY A 420 -6.28 0.44 19.73
N SER A 421 -5.70 1.59 19.37
CA SER A 421 -5.50 2.71 20.30
C SER A 421 -6.82 3.43 20.58
N LEU A 422 -7.70 3.61 19.59
CA LEU A 422 -9.06 4.12 19.77
C LEU A 422 -9.81 3.28 20.82
N THR A 423 -9.91 1.98 20.60
CA THR A 423 -10.61 1.05 21.50
C THR A 423 -10.05 1.10 22.93
N ALA A 424 -8.73 1.05 23.07
CA ALA A 424 -8.08 1.06 24.38
C ALA A 424 -8.30 2.39 25.11
N THR A 425 -8.16 3.52 24.40
CA THR A 425 -8.30 4.85 25.00
C THR A 425 -9.74 5.15 25.35
N PHE A 426 -10.68 4.84 24.46
CA PHE A 426 -12.10 5.05 24.72
C PHE A 426 -12.56 4.22 25.93
N GLY A 427 -12.21 2.94 25.99
CA GLY A 427 -12.53 2.10 27.14
C GLY A 427 -11.94 2.61 28.45
N ALA A 428 -10.70 3.12 28.44
CA ALA A 428 -10.06 3.69 29.63
C ALA A 428 -10.74 5.00 30.06
N ARG A 429 -11.15 5.87 29.14
CA ARG A 429 -11.85 7.12 29.43
C ARG A 429 -13.25 6.86 30.01
N VAL A 430 -14.04 6.04 29.36
CA VAL A 430 -15.38 5.66 29.83
C VAL A 430 -15.32 5.04 31.23
N ALA A 431 -14.32 4.20 31.51
CA ALA A 431 -14.14 3.62 32.84
C ALA A 431 -13.78 4.65 33.92
N ALA A 432 -13.15 5.76 33.55
CA ALA A 432 -12.71 6.83 34.44
C ALA A 432 -13.67 8.02 34.52
N ASP A 433 -14.65 8.12 33.60
CA ASP A 433 -15.57 9.28 33.54
C ASP A 433 -16.61 9.22 34.66
N GLU A 434 -16.50 10.13 35.63
CA GLU A 434 -17.41 10.25 36.77
C GLU A 434 -18.81 10.77 36.39
N ARG A 435 -18.99 11.36 35.19
CA ARG A 435 -20.30 11.81 34.68
C ARG A 435 -21.23 10.65 34.33
N LEU A 436 -20.66 9.44 34.11
CA LEU A 436 -21.40 8.24 33.77
C LEU A 436 -21.72 7.42 35.02
N GLU A 437 -22.92 6.83 35.05
CA GLU A 437 -23.30 5.92 36.13
C GLU A 437 -22.36 4.70 36.23
N PRO A 438 -22.05 4.20 37.45
CA PRO A 438 -21.16 3.05 37.62
C PRO A 438 -21.59 1.77 36.87
N ALA A 439 -22.89 1.54 36.77
CA ALA A 439 -23.46 0.40 36.04
C ALA A 439 -23.21 0.55 34.52
N LEU A 440 -23.42 1.76 33.98
CA LEU A 440 -23.15 2.08 32.57
C LEU A 440 -21.67 1.93 32.23
N ARG A 441 -20.78 2.44 33.09
CA ARG A 441 -19.31 2.29 32.91
C ARG A 441 -18.90 0.83 32.78
N ALA A 442 -19.45 -0.05 33.64
CA ALA A 442 -19.13 -1.47 33.63
C ALA A 442 -19.65 -2.17 32.35
N ASP A 443 -20.88 -1.89 31.92
CA ASP A 443 -21.47 -2.47 30.70
C ASP A 443 -20.75 -1.95 29.45
N ALA A 444 -20.54 -0.64 29.36
CA ALA A 444 -19.81 -0.01 28.26
C ALA A 444 -18.36 -0.56 28.15
N ALA A 445 -17.64 -0.74 29.25
CA ALA A 445 -16.29 -1.30 29.22
C ALA A 445 -16.27 -2.71 28.60
N VAL A 446 -17.27 -3.54 28.87
CA VAL A 446 -17.40 -4.87 28.27
C VAL A 446 -17.66 -4.77 26.76
N ARG A 447 -18.60 -3.92 26.34
CA ARG A 447 -18.93 -3.73 24.92
C ARG A 447 -17.76 -3.14 24.14
N ILE A 448 -17.11 -2.10 24.67
CA ILE A 448 -15.94 -1.46 24.07
C ILE A 448 -14.77 -2.45 23.92
N SER A 449 -14.60 -3.40 24.85
CA SER A 449 -13.54 -4.40 24.77
C SER A 449 -13.63 -5.29 23.52
N ALA A 450 -14.80 -5.45 22.94
CA ALA A 450 -15.00 -6.20 21.70
C ALA A 450 -14.49 -5.45 20.45
N GLY A 451 -14.27 -4.14 20.56
CA GLY A 451 -13.82 -3.25 19.50
C GLY A 451 -14.77 -2.08 19.29
N VAL A 452 -14.23 -0.94 18.87
CA VAL A 452 -15.01 0.27 18.59
C VAL A 452 -14.77 0.64 17.11
N PRO A 453 -15.82 0.83 16.31
CA PRO A 453 -15.68 1.28 14.94
C PRO A 453 -15.15 2.71 14.91
N PHE A 454 -14.38 3.05 13.86
CA PHE A 454 -13.96 4.42 13.60
C PHE A 454 -15.04 5.08 12.71
N ALA A 455 -15.91 5.88 13.33
CA ALA A 455 -17.03 6.56 12.68
C ALA A 455 -16.96 8.07 12.97
N ASP A 456 -17.75 8.86 12.28
CA ASP A 456 -17.91 10.26 12.64
C ASP A 456 -18.69 10.41 13.96
N THR A 457 -18.49 11.54 14.65
CA THR A 457 -19.07 11.78 15.96
C THR A 457 -20.60 11.92 15.93
N ASP A 458 -21.19 12.33 14.80
CA ASP A 458 -22.63 12.46 14.65
C ASP A 458 -23.29 11.08 14.54
N THR A 459 -22.69 10.17 13.76
CA THR A 459 -23.10 8.75 13.69
C THR A 459 -23.05 8.08 15.07
N VAL A 460 -21.98 8.35 15.85
CA VAL A 460 -21.86 7.81 17.21
C VAL A 460 -22.93 8.41 18.13
N ARG A 461 -23.19 9.72 18.03
CA ARG A 461 -24.24 10.39 18.78
C ARG A 461 -25.62 9.79 18.49
N ASP A 462 -25.97 9.61 17.22
CA ASP A 462 -27.24 9.03 16.80
C ASP A 462 -27.41 7.59 17.30
N ALA A 463 -26.34 6.80 17.27
CA ALA A 463 -26.35 5.45 17.79
C ALA A 463 -26.53 5.41 19.32
N LEU A 464 -25.93 6.34 20.06
CA LEU A 464 -26.07 6.46 21.51
C LEU A 464 -27.43 7.05 21.90
N ALA A 465 -27.98 7.99 21.14
CA ALA A 465 -29.32 8.55 21.36
C ALA A 465 -30.45 7.52 21.17
N ALA A 466 -30.21 6.46 20.39
CA ALA A 466 -31.12 5.32 20.25
C ALA A 466 -31.09 4.37 21.46
N ALA A 467 -30.10 4.51 22.36
CA ALA A 467 -30.01 3.81 23.61
C ALA A 467 -30.78 4.59 24.70
N ASP A 468 -31.19 3.91 25.76
CA ASP A 468 -31.92 4.53 26.88
C ASP A 468 -30.96 5.26 27.83
N LEU A 469 -30.28 6.34 27.27
CA LEU A 469 -29.28 7.16 27.96
C LEU A 469 -29.76 8.60 28.07
N SER A 470 -29.38 9.30 29.13
CA SER A 470 -29.62 10.74 29.25
C SER A 470 -28.74 11.55 28.27
N ASP A 471 -29.18 12.76 27.90
CA ASP A 471 -28.44 13.64 27.01
C ASP A 471 -27.03 13.96 27.54
N ASP A 472 -26.89 14.13 28.87
CA ASP A 472 -25.59 14.36 29.52
C ASP A 472 -24.64 13.16 29.38
N GLU A 473 -25.16 11.93 29.47
CA GLU A 473 -24.36 10.71 29.27
C GLU A 473 -23.97 10.51 27.79
N VAL A 474 -24.89 10.82 26.85
CA VAL A 474 -24.60 10.80 25.42
C VAL A 474 -23.48 11.79 25.10
N ASP A 475 -23.56 13.03 25.60
CA ASP A 475 -22.56 14.06 25.39
C ASP A 475 -21.19 13.65 25.98
N ALA A 476 -21.17 13.09 27.18
CA ALA A 476 -19.96 12.57 27.80
C ALA A 476 -19.29 11.46 26.98
N LEU A 477 -20.07 10.49 26.50
CA LEU A 477 -19.56 9.38 25.68
C LEU A 477 -19.06 9.85 24.31
N VAL A 478 -19.74 10.82 23.68
CA VAL A 478 -19.30 11.40 22.39
C VAL A 478 -18.00 12.18 22.56
N GLU A 479 -17.84 12.95 23.64
CA GLU A 479 -16.60 13.67 23.95
C GLU A 479 -15.44 12.70 24.18
N ASP A 480 -15.64 11.67 25.01
CA ASP A 480 -14.64 10.62 25.26
C ASP A 480 -14.24 9.87 23.98
N TYR A 481 -15.20 9.63 23.09
CA TYR A 481 -14.95 9.00 21.80
C TYR A 481 -14.14 9.90 20.87
N ALA A 482 -14.50 11.19 20.72
CA ALA A 482 -13.78 12.15 19.88
C ALA A 482 -12.33 12.31 20.32
N ASP A 483 -12.09 12.39 21.62
CA ASP A 483 -10.76 12.45 22.20
C ASP A 483 -9.96 11.16 21.93
N ALA A 484 -10.62 10.00 22.06
CA ALA A 484 -10.00 8.71 21.79
C ALA A 484 -9.64 8.54 20.29
N GLN A 485 -10.45 9.08 19.37
CA GLN A 485 -10.11 9.13 17.94
C GLN A 485 -8.80 9.88 17.68
N LEU A 486 -8.64 11.06 18.28
CA LEU A 486 -7.43 11.86 18.13
C LEU A 486 -6.20 11.12 18.70
N VAL A 487 -6.35 10.43 19.85
CA VAL A 487 -5.27 9.62 20.42
C VAL A 487 -4.93 8.43 19.53
N GLY A 488 -5.92 7.78 18.92
CA GLY A 488 -5.74 6.71 17.95
C GLY A 488 -4.90 7.15 16.75
N LEU A 489 -5.27 8.28 16.15
CA LEU A 489 -4.54 8.86 15.02
C LEU A 489 -3.11 9.29 15.40
N ARG A 490 -2.95 9.91 16.57
CA ARG A 490 -1.62 10.29 17.11
C ARG A 490 -0.72 9.09 17.32
N SER A 491 -1.26 8.00 17.84
CA SER A 491 -0.53 6.74 18.05
C SER A 491 -0.03 6.14 16.73
N ALA A 492 -0.87 6.17 15.69
CA ALA A 492 -0.50 5.73 14.35
C ALA A 492 0.61 6.59 13.74
N LEU A 493 0.54 7.92 13.88
CA LEU A 493 1.57 8.84 13.40
C LEU A 493 2.91 8.64 14.11
N LEU A 494 2.89 8.36 15.42
CA LEU A 494 4.10 7.97 16.17
C LEU A 494 4.66 6.65 15.65
N GLY A 495 3.81 5.67 15.36
CA GLY A 495 4.19 4.41 14.72
C GLY A 495 4.85 4.63 13.36
N VAL A 496 4.28 5.49 12.52
CA VAL A 496 4.87 5.89 11.23
C VAL A 496 6.24 6.55 11.41
N ALA A 497 6.38 7.48 12.36
CA ALA A 497 7.66 8.12 12.65
C ALA A 497 8.72 7.10 13.13
N ALA A 498 8.34 6.16 13.98
CA ALA A 498 9.21 5.08 14.45
C ALA A 498 9.62 4.14 13.30
N LEU A 499 8.69 3.79 12.41
CA LEU A 499 8.98 3.00 11.21
C LEU A 499 9.92 3.73 10.25
N ALA A 500 9.74 5.05 10.04
CA ALA A 500 10.63 5.87 9.23
C ALA A 500 12.06 5.92 9.82
N LEU A 501 12.16 6.02 11.15
CA LEU A 501 13.45 5.93 11.85
C LEU A 501 14.09 4.55 11.68
N ALA A 502 13.34 3.47 11.86
CA ALA A 502 13.83 2.11 11.67
C ALA A 502 14.28 1.85 10.21
N ALA A 503 13.56 2.40 9.23
CA ALA A 503 13.92 2.32 7.81
C ALA A 503 15.29 2.94 7.51
N GLN A 504 15.76 3.92 8.29
CA GLN A 504 17.12 4.47 8.17
C GLN A 504 18.20 3.39 8.31
N ALA A 505 17.94 2.34 9.11
CA ALA A 505 18.90 1.24 9.25
C ALA A 505 19.07 0.44 7.95
N ALA A 506 18.00 0.24 7.17
CA ALA A 506 18.04 -0.44 5.87
C ALA A 506 18.92 0.30 4.85
N THR A 507 19.03 1.63 4.96
CA THR A 507 19.83 2.45 4.05
C THR A 507 21.34 2.28 4.21
N ARG A 508 21.81 1.62 5.27
CA ARG A 508 23.25 1.49 5.55
C ARG A 508 24.02 0.79 4.43
N ARG A 509 23.36 -0.11 3.69
CA ARG A 509 23.94 -0.90 2.60
C ARG A 509 23.61 -0.37 1.20
N LEU A 510 22.93 0.77 1.11
CA LEU A 510 22.74 1.46 -0.18
C LEU A 510 24.08 2.01 -0.70
N PRO A 511 24.31 2.06 -2.03
CA PRO A 511 25.52 2.60 -2.62
C PRO A 511 25.67 4.09 -2.28
N ARG A 512 26.91 4.52 -2.04
CA ARG A 512 27.22 5.93 -1.75
C ARG A 512 27.31 6.76 -3.03
N ARG A 513 27.77 6.14 -4.12
CA ARG A 513 27.84 6.75 -5.46
C ARG A 513 27.12 5.86 -6.47
N VAL A 514 26.69 6.44 -7.57
CA VAL A 514 26.00 5.72 -8.65
C VAL A 514 26.91 4.65 -9.27
N ASP A 515 28.22 4.91 -9.32
CA ASP A 515 29.23 4.03 -9.94
C ASP A 515 29.76 2.94 -8.98
N GLU A 516 29.38 2.95 -7.72
CA GLU A 516 29.83 1.97 -6.70
C GLU A 516 28.94 0.70 -6.61
N ALA A 517 27.93 0.55 -7.47
CA ALA A 517 27.18 -0.71 -7.52
C ALA A 517 28.13 -1.80 -8.05
N PRO A 518 28.58 -2.77 -7.21
CA PRO A 518 29.42 -3.85 -7.70
C PRO A 518 28.59 -4.64 -8.71
N THR A 519 28.96 -4.57 -9.98
CA THR A 519 28.62 -5.60 -10.94
C THR A 519 29.34 -6.86 -10.46
N THR A 520 28.69 -7.64 -9.58
CA THR A 520 29.12 -9.01 -9.37
C THR A 520 28.88 -9.68 -10.70
N GLU A 521 29.97 -9.94 -11.45
CA GLU A 521 29.95 -10.86 -12.59
C GLU A 521 29.35 -12.17 -12.04
N TRP A 522 28.07 -12.35 -12.28
CA TRP A 522 27.42 -13.61 -12.00
C TRP A 522 27.84 -14.58 -13.10
N SER A 523 28.83 -15.41 -12.79
CA SER A 523 29.22 -16.55 -13.63
C SER A 523 28.24 -17.69 -13.35
N PRO A 524 27.51 -18.20 -14.36
CA PRO A 524 26.68 -19.40 -14.22
C PRO A 524 27.49 -20.63 -13.81
N ASP A 525 28.82 -20.59 -13.95
CA ASP A 525 29.73 -21.72 -13.78
C ASP A 525 30.31 -21.86 -12.36
N ALA A 526 29.93 -21.01 -11.39
CA ALA A 526 30.49 -21.04 -10.02
C ALA A 526 29.91 -22.16 -9.13
N THR A 527 29.02 -23.01 -9.65
CA THR A 527 28.41 -24.14 -8.91
C THR A 527 28.93 -25.52 -9.34
N SER A 528 30.03 -25.59 -10.13
CA SER A 528 30.63 -26.85 -10.52
C SER A 528 32.09 -26.97 -10.03
N ALA A 529 32.36 -26.65 -8.75
CA ALA A 529 33.60 -26.99 -8.07
C ALA A 529 33.30 -27.58 -6.70
#